data_b5cfa759de091388613a73f9461d325e
#
_entry.id   b5cfa759de091388613a73f9461d325e
#
_cell.length_a   1.000
_cell.length_b   1.000
_cell.length_c   1.000
_cell.angle_alpha   90.00
_cell.angle_beta   90.00
_cell.angle_gamma   90.00
#
_symmetry.space_group_name_H-M   'P 1'
#
loop_
_entity.id
_entity.type
_entity.pdbx_description
1 polymer ?
#
loop_
_entity_poly.entity_id
_entity_poly.type
_entity_poly.pdbx_seq_one_letter_code
_entity_poly.pdbx_strand_id
1 'polypeptide(L)'
;MKRPFKRILYGGDYNPNQWGKEIWKEDMRIFKDARINSATINVFSWAKIQPSEETYNFTELDEIIDMLSRENYDIVLATSTGALPAWMVKRYPEVARTDYEGRHHKFGQRHNACPNSPVFQKFASRLAGKLAERYGDNPHVTCWHISNEYGGECYCENCEKAFRVWLREKYQTLDELNKAWNTEFWGHTIYDWDEVVLPNALGDGIEDAAEPHMTAFAGISIDYCRFNSDGMLNNFKMEKEAIRRYDKETPITTNMMGTFKGLDYFKWAKEMDVISWDNYPAYDTPWSLVAMRHDLMRGLKDAPFMLMEQTPSQQNWQPYNSLKRPGQMRAQSYQTMAHGADTIQFFQLRRSVG
;
A
#
# COMPACT_ATOMS: atom_id res chain seq x y z
N MET A 1 -25.28 -10.63 1.39
CA MET A 1 -24.13 -9.72 1.52
C MET A 1 -24.33 -8.50 0.62
N LYS A 2 -24.15 -7.28 1.16
CA LYS A 2 -24.26 -6.05 0.36
C LYS A 2 -22.98 -5.93 -0.46
N ARG A 3 -23.07 -5.85 -1.79
CA ARG A 3 -21.91 -5.61 -2.65
C ARG A 3 -21.43 -4.17 -2.46
N PRO A 4 -20.13 -3.91 -2.39
CA PRO A 4 -19.62 -2.55 -2.26
C PRO A 4 -19.88 -1.72 -3.53
N PHE A 5 -19.97 -2.35 -4.70
CA PHE A 5 -20.15 -1.69 -6.00
C PHE A 5 -21.48 -2.08 -6.65
N LYS A 6 -22.05 -1.14 -7.41
CA LYS A 6 -23.33 -1.35 -8.14
C LYS A 6 -23.18 -2.31 -9.33
N ARG A 7 -21.97 -2.46 -9.86
CA ARG A 7 -21.62 -3.33 -10.99
C ARG A 7 -20.23 -3.94 -10.78
N ILE A 8 -19.87 -4.93 -11.56
CA ILE A 8 -18.50 -5.42 -11.61
C ILE A 8 -17.62 -4.34 -12.22
N LEU A 9 -16.54 -3.97 -11.54
CA LEU A 9 -15.55 -3.04 -12.04
C LEU A 9 -14.52 -3.79 -12.89
N TYR A 10 -14.45 -3.44 -14.16
CA TYR A 10 -13.51 -4.01 -15.13
C TYR A 10 -12.64 -2.93 -15.71
N GLY A 11 -11.34 -2.96 -15.44
CA GLY A 11 -10.43 -1.89 -15.83
C GLY A 11 -9.01 -2.09 -15.32
N GLY A 12 -8.42 -1.05 -14.75
CA GLY A 12 -7.05 -1.13 -14.21
C GLY A 12 -6.44 0.22 -13.93
N ASP A 13 -5.17 0.20 -13.57
CA ASP A 13 -4.37 1.39 -13.35
C ASP A 13 -4.22 2.16 -14.65
N TYR A 14 -4.52 3.44 -14.58
CA TYR A 14 -4.42 4.36 -15.69
C TYR A 14 -3.64 5.60 -15.30
N ASN A 15 -2.50 5.79 -15.95
CA ASN A 15 -1.55 6.88 -15.67
C ASN A 15 -1.42 7.80 -16.89
N PRO A 16 -2.49 8.51 -17.33
CA PRO A 16 -2.50 9.32 -18.54
C PRO A 16 -1.53 10.49 -18.48
N ASN A 17 -1.18 10.94 -17.27
CA ASN A 17 -0.22 11.99 -17.01
C ASN A 17 1.22 11.73 -17.51
N GLN A 18 1.50 10.51 -17.99
CA GLN A 18 2.76 10.14 -18.68
C GLN A 18 2.71 10.41 -20.20
N TRP A 19 1.52 10.77 -20.73
CA TRP A 19 1.27 10.86 -22.16
C TRP A 19 0.61 12.19 -22.54
N GLY A 20 0.75 12.59 -23.81
CA GLY A 20 0.03 13.76 -24.35
C GLY A 20 -1.48 13.54 -24.42
N LYS A 21 -2.25 14.63 -24.45
CA LYS A 21 -3.72 14.59 -24.46
C LYS A 21 -4.34 13.95 -25.72
N GLU A 22 -3.60 13.87 -26.81
CA GLU A 22 -3.98 13.14 -28.02
C GLU A 22 -4.08 11.63 -27.74
N ILE A 23 -3.17 11.11 -26.90
CA ILE A 23 -3.19 9.70 -26.47
C ILE A 23 -4.38 9.43 -25.55
N TRP A 24 -4.75 10.36 -24.67
CA TRP A 24 -5.93 10.20 -23.80
C TRP A 24 -7.20 9.96 -24.60
N LYS A 25 -7.37 10.66 -25.75
CA LYS A 25 -8.53 10.46 -26.65
C LYS A 25 -8.50 9.08 -27.30
N GLU A 26 -7.33 8.64 -27.72
CA GLU A 26 -7.15 7.29 -28.27
C GLU A 26 -7.47 6.24 -27.21
N ASP A 27 -7.00 6.43 -25.98
CA ASP A 27 -7.25 5.51 -24.85
C ASP A 27 -8.75 5.36 -24.58
N MET A 28 -9.50 6.47 -24.52
CA MET A 28 -10.94 6.41 -24.30
C MET A 28 -11.66 5.59 -25.40
N ARG A 29 -11.22 5.72 -26.65
CA ARG A 29 -11.75 4.90 -27.75
C ARG A 29 -11.43 3.41 -27.55
N ILE A 30 -10.17 3.08 -27.25
CA ILE A 30 -9.73 1.70 -27.03
C ILE A 30 -10.44 1.09 -25.80
N PHE A 31 -10.56 1.83 -24.72
CA PHE A 31 -11.21 1.37 -23.48
C PHE A 31 -12.70 1.10 -23.72
N LYS A 32 -13.36 1.93 -24.50
CA LYS A 32 -14.75 1.70 -24.93
C LYS A 32 -14.89 0.43 -25.74
N ASP A 33 -14.03 0.21 -26.73
CA ASP A 33 -14.02 -1.01 -27.54
C ASP A 33 -13.75 -2.26 -26.69
N ALA A 34 -12.88 -2.15 -25.68
CA ALA A 34 -12.57 -3.19 -24.70
C ALA A 34 -13.62 -3.34 -23.58
N ARG A 35 -14.67 -2.49 -23.56
CA ARG A 35 -15.72 -2.46 -22.53
C ARG A 35 -15.19 -2.21 -21.12
N ILE A 36 -14.10 -1.48 -20.98
CA ILE A 36 -13.57 -1.02 -19.70
C ILE A 36 -14.54 -0.02 -19.11
N ASN A 37 -14.84 -0.14 -17.83
CA ASN A 37 -15.77 0.69 -17.10
C ASN A 37 -15.21 1.31 -15.83
N SER A 38 -13.94 1.03 -15.48
CA SER A 38 -13.30 1.51 -14.28
C SER A 38 -11.83 1.85 -14.52
N ALA A 39 -11.33 2.84 -13.80
CA ALA A 39 -9.92 3.22 -13.81
C ALA A 39 -9.44 3.57 -12.40
N THR A 40 -8.30 2.98 -11.98
CA THR A 40 -7.54 3.42 -10.82
C THR A 40 -6.56 4.50 -11.27
N ILE A 41 -6.64 5.67 -10.67
CA ILE A 41 -5.83 6.83 -11.07
C ILE A 41 -5.09 7.44 -9.88
N ASN A 42 -4.09 8.26 -10.18
CA ASN A 42 -3.38 9.09 -9.20
C ASN A 42 -2.53 8.31 -8.18
N VAL A 43 -2.08 7.10 -8.50
CA VAL A 43 -1.39 6.23 -7.51
C VAL A 43 -0.08 6.84 -7.00
N PHE A 44 0.74 7.45 -7.87
CA PHE A 44 2.05 8.02 -7.53
C PHE A 44 2.25 9.47 -7.96
N SER A 45 1.19 10.29 -7.95
CA SER A 45 1.23 11.67 -8.46
C SER A 45 1.47 12.75 -7.39
N TRP A 46 1.89 12.39 -6.16
CA TRP A 46 2.06 13.36 -5.06
C TRP A 46 2.88 14.59 -5.47
N ALA A 47 4.05 14.38 -6.08
CA ALA A 47 4.93 15.49 -6.49
C ALA A 47 4.29 16.44 -7.53
N LYS A 48 3.39 15.95 -8.39
CA LYS A 48 2.63 16.76 -9.34
C LYS A 48 1.54 17.58 -8.64
N ILE A 49 0.81 16.95 -7.72
CA ILE A 49 -0.26 17.61 -6.96
C ILE A 49 0.32 18.61 -5.97
N GLN A 50 1.42 18.27 -5.30
CA GLN A 50 2.07 19.12 -4.31
C GLN A 50 3.53 19.36 -4.69
N PRO A 51 3.80 20.31 -5.63
CA PRO A 51 5.15 20.61 -6.12
C PRO A 51 6.04 21.30 -5.07
N SER A 52 5.46 21.87 -4.02
CA SER A 52 6.16 22.42 -2.86
C SER A 52 5.30 22.27 -1.61
N GLU A 53 5.88 22.59 -0.45
CA GLU A 53 5.22 22.38 0.84
C GLU A 53 3.82 23.03 0.95
N GLU A 54 3.65 24.24 0.42
CA GLU A 54 2.41 25.02 0.56
C GLU A 54 1.61 25.11 -0.76
N THR A 55 2.15 24.61 -1.87
CA THR A 55 1.51 24.74 -3.18
C THR A 55 0.83 23.44 -3.58
N TYR A 56 -0.43 23.55 -4.01
CA TYR A 56 -1.18 22.44 -4.60
C TYR A 56 -1.63 22.79 -6.01
N ASN A 57 -1.52 21.84 -6.93
CA ASN A 57 -1.97 21.94 -8.31
C ASN A 57 -2.77 20.70 -8.71
N PHE A 58 -4.08 20.86 -8.84
CA PHE A 58 -5.00 19.80 -9.22
C PHE A 58 -5.39 19.83 -10.70
N THR A 59 -4.90 20.78 -11.48
CA THR A 59 -5.36 21.04 -12.86
C THR A 59 -5.36 19.78 -13.74
N GLU A 60 -4.27 19.04 -13.75
CA GLU A 60 -4.17 17.80 -14.55
C GLU A 60 -5.10 16.70 -14.03
N LEU A 61 -5.21 16.56 -12.70
CA LEU A 61 -6.10 15.57 -12.09
C LEU A 61 -7.57 15.91 -12.32
N ASP A 62 -7.94 17.22 -12.27
CA ASP A 62 -9.28 17.68 -12.64
C ASP A 62 -9.65 17.25 -14.06
N GLU A 63 -8.75 17.50 -15.01
CA GLU A 63 -8.97 17.13 -16.43
C GLU A 63 -9.15 15.61 -16.61
N ILE A 64 -8.35 14.79 -15.90
CA ILE A 64 -8.45 13.33 -15.95
C ILE A 64 -9.78 12.85 -15.35
N ILE A 65 -10.15 13.36 -14.19
CA ILE A 65 -11.42 13.01 -13.52
C ILE A 65 -12.62 13.45 -14.37
N ASP A 66 -12.58 14.66 -14.92
CA ASP A 66 -13.64 15.16 -15.83
C ASP A 66 -13.79 14.28 -17.06
N MET A 67 -12.68 13.90 -17.68
CA MET A 67 -12.69 13.02 -18.87
C MET A 67 -13.32 11.67 -18.54
N LEU A 68 -12.89 11.01 -17.48
CA LEU A 68 -13.42 9.71 -17.06
C LEU A 68 -14.90 9.81 -16.64
N SER A 69 -15.28 10.87 -15.93
CA SER A 69 -16.66 11.10 -15.49
C SER A 69 -17.61 11.30 -16.69
N ARG A 70 -17.22 12.06 -17.72
CA ARG A 70 -18.01 12.24 -18.95
C ARG A 70 -18.25 10.96 -19.71
N GLU A 71 -17.29 10.02 -19.67
CA GLU A 71 -17.39 8.70 -20.30
C GLU A 71 -18.03 7.64 -19.35
N ASN A 72 -18.55 8.07 -18.20
CA ASN A 72 -19.26 7.23 -17.20
C ASN A 72 -18.41 6.08 -16.61
N TYR A 73 -17.11 6.35 -16.36
CA TYR A 73 -16.23 5.41 -15.65
C TYR A 73 -16.45 5.47 -14.15
N ASP A 74 -16.33 4.32 -13.49
CA ASP A 74 -16.11 4.23 -12.05
C ASP A 74 -14.62 4.53 -11.76
N ILE A 75 -14.36 5.51 -10.90
CA ILE A 75 -13.01 5.95 -10.56
C ILE A 75 -12.63 5.41 -9.20
N VAL A 76 -11.51 4.66 -9.15
CA VAL A 76 -10.80 4.34 -7.92
C VAL A 76 -9.72 5.41 -7.76
N LEU A 77 -9.91 6.33 -6.81
CA LEU A 77 -9.02 7.48 -6.64
C LEU A 77 -7.99 7.23 -5.56
N ALA A 78 -6.70 7.19 -5.95
CA ALA A 78 -5.62 6.97 -5.01
C ALA A 78 -5.15 8.29 -4.35
N THR A 79 -4.63 8.17 -3.10
CA THR A 79 -4.11 9.32 -2.34
C THR A 79 -2.69 9.72 -2.71
N SER A 80 -2.00 8.95 -3.55
CA SER A 80 -0.62 9.17 -4.02
C SER A 80 0.48 9.06 -2.96
N THR A 81 0.18 8.69 -1.74
CA THR A 81 1.12 8.78 -0.60
C THR A 81 2.19 7.69 -0.58
N GLY A 82 2.13 6.73 -1.54
CA GLY A 82 3.14 5.69 -1.71
C GLY A 82 4.50 6.17 -2.24
N ALA A 83 4.62 7.42 -2.72
CA ALA A 83 5.87 7.97 -3.24
C ALA A 83 6.11 9.41 -2.74
N LEU A 84 7.25 9.63 -2.06
CA LEU A 84 7.61 10.93 -1.50
C LEU A 84 7.96 11.95 -2.59
N PRO A 85 7.51 13.21 -2.49
CA PRO A 85 8.02 14.31 -3.31
C PRO A 85 9.49 14.64 -2.97
N ALA A 86 10.29 15.01 -3.97
CA ALA A 86 11.70 15.34 -3.79
C ALA A 86 11.93 16.51 -2.80
N TRP A 87 11.05 17.51 -2.82
CA TRP A 87 11.14 18.66 -1.91
C TRP A 87 11.02 18.24 -0.43
N MET A 88 10.19 17.22 -0.14
CA MET A 88 9.96 16.74 1.22
C MET A 88 11.22 16.07 1.76
N VAL A 89 11.83 15.15 1.00
CA VAL A 89 13.08 14.49 1.41
C VAL A 89 14.23 15.48 1.53
N LYS A 90 14.28 16.49 0.66
CA LYS A 90 15.30 17.55 0.74
C LYS A 90 15.17 18.42 2.00
N ARG A 91 13.94 18.79 2.36
CA ARG A 91 13.66 19.70 3.49
C ARG A 91 13.62 18.98 4.84
N TYR A 92 13.17 17.73 4.83
CA TYR A 92 12.96 16.89 6.00
C TYR A 92 13.60 15.50 5.77
N PRO A 93 14.94 15.41 5.81
CA PRO A 93 15.63 14.14 5.48
C PRO A 93 15.15 12.95 6.31
N GLU A 94 14.75 13.17 7.57
CA GLU A 94 14.25 12.16 8.50
C GLU A 94 12.92 11.51 8.06
N VAL A 95 12.27 12.05 7.02
CA VAL A 95 11.07 11.44 6.46
C VAL A 95 11.38 10.13 5.73
N ALA A 96 12.59 10.00 5.20
CA ALA A 96 13.02 8.79 4.51
C ALA A 96 13.41 7.69 5.50
N ARG A 97 13.25 6.43 5.07
CA ARG A 97 13.57 5.25 5.88
C ARG A 97 15.07 5.15 6.19
N THR A 98 15.36 4.44 7.26
CA THR A 98 16.68 3.88 7.57
C THR A 98 16.57 2.36 7.50
N ASP A 99 17.48 1.69 6.84
CA ASP A 99 17.48 0.23 6.73
C ASP A 99 18.07 -0.46 7.98
N TYR A 100 18.05 -1.80 7.97
CA TYR A 100 18.55 -2.61 9.08
C TYR A 100 20.03 -2.40 9.37
N GLU A 101 20.83 -2.08 8.35
CA GLU A 101 22.26 -1.77 8.45
C GLU A 101 22.54 -0.32 8.88
N GLY A 102 21.49 0.46 9.17
CA GLY A 102 21.61 1.86 9.62
C GLY A 102 21.83 2.87 8.49
N ARG A 103 21.71 2.47 7.22
CA ARG A 103 21.87 3.36 6.07
C ARG A 103 20.60 4.15 5.83
N HIS A 104 20.74 5.46 5.78
CA HIS A 104 19.63 6.35 5.53
C HIS A 104 19.30 6.43 4.02
N HIS A 105 18.04 6.19 3.67
CA HIS A 105 17.57 6.23 2.29
C HIS A 105 17.62 7.65 1.72
N LYS A 106 17.70 7.74 0.40
CA LYS A 106 17.65 8.98 -0.37
C LYS A 106 16.33 9.10 -1.12
N PHE A 107 16.07 10.26 -1.71
CA PHE A 107 14.97 10.41 -2.65
C PHE A 107 15.10 9.43 -3.82
N GLY A 108 14.00 8.90 -4.23
CA GLY A 108 13.85 7.89 -5.29
C GLY A 108 12.97 6.76 -4.79
N GLN A 109 12.66 5.80 -5.59
CA GLN A 109 11.79 4.66 -5.29
C GLN A 109 10.44 5.03 -4.64
N ARG A 110 9.52 4.11 -4.64
CA ARG A 110 8.27 4.14 -3.87
C ARG A 110 8.49 3.50 -2.48
N HIS A 111 7.54 3.69 -1.56
CA HIS A 111 7.59 3.12 -0.18
C HIS A 111 8.83 3.51 0.62
N ASN A 112 9.33 4.71 0.40
CA ASN A 112 10.56 5.19 1.02
C ASN A 112 10.32 6.06 2.27
N ALA A 113 9.06 6.24 2.67
CA ALA A 113 8.70 7.02 3.85
C ALA A 113 8.83 6.19 5.14
N CYS A 114 9.37 6.80 6.20
CA CYS A 114 9.25 6.28 7.55
C CYS A 114 7.78 6.35 8.02
N PRO A 115 7.14 5.23 8.38
CA PRO A 115 5.73 5.25 8.79
C PRO A 115 5.49 6.02 10.09
N ASN A 116 6.52 6.21 10.90
CA ASN A 116 6.46 6.92 12.18
C ASN A 116 7.02 8.35 12.11
N SER A 117 7.32 8.87 10.91
CA SER A 117 7.71 10.27 10.73
C SER A 117 6.50 11.19 10.92
N PRO A 118 6.53 12.13 11.89
CA PRO A 118 5.46 13.11 12.07
C PRO A 118 5.26 14.00 10.83
N VAL A 119 6.34 14.25 10.08
CA VAL A 119 6.30 15.03 8.83
C VAL A 119 5.53 14.26 7.76
N PHE A 120 5.84 12.98 7.55
CA PHE A 120 5.11 12.14 6.61
C PHE A 120 3.62 12.08 6.96
N GLN A 121 3.30 11.76 8.21
CA GLN A 121 1.94 11.63 8.71
C GLN A 121 1.13 12.92 8.50
N LYS A 122 1.73 14.07 8.82
CA LYS A 122 1.12 15.41 8.60
C LYS A 122 0.77 15.65 7.13
N PHE A 123 1.73 15.43 6.24
CA PHE A 123 1.53 15.77 4.83
C PHE A 123 0.68 14.74 4.09
N ALA A 124 0.78 13.45 4.42
CA ALA A 124 -0.06 12.40 3.86
C ALA A 124 -1.53 12.61 4.22
N SER A 125 -1.84 12.83 5.50
CA SER A 125 -3.20 13.12 5.95
C SER A 125 -3.75 14.42 5.34
N ARG A 126 -2.91 15.47 5.21
CA ARG A 126 -3.31 16.72 4.58
C ARG A 126 -3.63 16.55 3.10
N LEU A 127 -2.84 15.78 2.36
CA LEU A 127 -3.10 15.48 0.95
C LEU A 127 -4.38 14.69 0.78
N ALA A 128 -4.56 13.61 1.55
CA ALA A 128 -5.77 12.79 1.51
C ALA A 128 -7.04 13.62 1.81
N GLY A 129 -6.97 14.51 2.81
CA GLY A 129 -8.05 15.44 3.13
C GLY A 129 -8.36 16.42 1.98
N LYS A 130 -7.33 16.98 1.33
CA LYS A 130 -7.52 17.91 0.20
C LYS A 130 -8.09 17.23 -1.05
N LEU A 131 -7.70 15.98 -1.30
CA LEU A 131 -8.30 15.19 -2.36
C LEU A 131 -9.78 14.92 -2.07
N ALA A 132 -10.11 14.56 -0.84
CA ALA A 132 -11.50 14.29 -0.44
C ALA A 132 -12.35 15.57 -0.42
N GLU A 133 -11.82 16.70 0.04
CA GLU A 133 -12.48 18.00 -0.03
C GLU A 133 -12.86 18.37 -1.47
N ARG A 134 -12.00 18.01 -2.44
CA ARG A 134 -12.20 18.39 -3.84
C ARG A 134 -13.07 17.40 -4.62
N TYR A 135 -12.95 16.11 -4.35
CA TYR A 135 -13.54 15.06 -5.19
C TYR A 135 -14.53 14.15 -4.45
N GLY A 136 -14.73 14.32 -3.15
CA GLY A 136 -15.58 13.46 -2.34
C GLY A 136 -17.05 13.48 -2.75
N ASP A 137 -17.53 14.57 -3.33
CA ASP A 137 -18.90 14.70 -3.85
C ASP A 137 -19.06 14.23 -5.31
N ASN A 138 -17.97 13.80 -5.99
CA ASN A 138 -18.05 13.34 -7.36
C ASN A 138 -18.65 11.92 -7.40
N PRO A 139 -19.84 11.71 -8.02
CA PRO A 139 -20.51 10.41 -8.02
C PRO A 139 -19.78 9.31 -8.80
N HIS A 140 -18.76 9.68 -9.58
CA HIS A 140 -17.90 8.74 -10.31
C HIS A 140 -16.71 8.26 -9.47
N VAL A 141 -16.35 8.93 -8.36
CA VAL A 141 -15.39 8.42 -7.38
C VAL A 141 -16.10 7.35 -6.54
N THR A 142 -15.90 6.10 -6.88
CA THR A 142 -16.62 4.96 -6.31
C THR A 142 -15.81 4.18 -5.26
N CYS A 143 -14.51 4.47 -5.16
CA CYS A 143 -13.62 3.91 -4.14
C CYS A 143 -12.40 4.82 -3.91
N TRP A 144 -11.97 4.95 -2.66
CA TRP A 144 -10.69 5.54 -2.29
C TRP A 144 -9.63 4.46 -2.15
N HIS A 145 -8.49 4.68 -2.77
CA HIS A 145 -7.30 3.83 -2.64
C HIS A 145 -6.22 4.57 -1.85
N ILE A 146 -6.05 4.25 -0.56
CA ILE A 146 -5.04 4.90 0.26
C ILE A 146 -3.67 4.30 -0.01
N SER A 147 -2.70 5.15 -0.36
CA SER A 147 -1.31 4.78 -0.64
C SER A 147 -1.21 3.73 -1.75
N ASN A 148 -0.40 2.70 -1.58
CA ASN A 148 -0.27 1.54 -2.46
C ASN A 148 0.61 0.50 -1.79
N GLU A 149 0.24 -0.78 -1.79
CA GLU A 149 1.07 -1.92 -1.38
C GLU A 149 1.96 -1.65 -0.15
N TYR A 150 1.35 -1.32 0.98
CA TYR A 150 2.10 -1.05 2.21
C TYR A 150 3.11 -2.15 2.51
N GLY A 151 4.37 -1.77 2.73
CA GLY A 151 5.43 -2.71 2.99
C GLY A 151 6.76 -2.05 3.32
N GLY A 152 7.77 -2.88 3.53
CA GLY A 152 9.11 -2.47 3.95
C GLY A 152 9.19 -2.14 5.44
N GLU A 153 10.41 -1.94 5.90
CA GLU A 153 10.74 -1.67 7.31
C GLU A 153 11.54 -0.39 7.43
N CYS A 154 11.54 0.22 8.62
CA CYS A 154 12.30 1.44 8.90
C CYS A 154 12.88 1.38 10.29
N TYR A 155 14.16 1.58 10.44
CA TYR A 155 14.93 1.46 11.69
C TYR A 155 15.55 2.81 12.12
N CYS A 156 14.81 3.89 11.97
CA CYS A 156 15.25 5.24 12.33
C CYS A 156 14.84 5.62 13.77
N GLU A 157 15.36 6.75 14.25
CA GLU A 157 15.07 7.28 15.58
C GLU A 157 13.56 7.52 15.84
N ASN A 158 12.78 7.91 14.82
CA ASN A 158 11.33 8.07 14.98
C ASN A 158 10.67 6.71 15.26
N CYS A 159 11.13 5.64 14.60
CA CYS A 159 10.67 4.29 14.85
C CYS A 159 11.08 3.81 16.24
N GLU A 160 12.29 4.12 16.71
CA GLU A 160 12.75 3.73 18.05
C GLU A 160 11.89 4.37 19.14
N LYS A 161 11.67 5.68 19.06
CA LYS A 161 10.78 6.40 20.00
C LYS A 161 9.37 5.81 20.01
N ALA A 162 8.81 5.56 18.83
CA ALA A 162 7.46 5.01 18.69
C ALA A 162 7.39 3.54 19.18
N PHE A 163 8.43 2.74 18.95
CA PHE A 163 8.51 1.36 19.40
C PHE A 163 8.52 1.25 20.93
N ARG A 164 9.28 2.12 21.59
CA ARG A 164 9.28 2.19 23.08
C ARG A 164 7.88 2.49 23.64
N VAL A 165 7.13 3.39 22.99
CA VAL A 165 5.73 3.68 23.38
C VAL A 165 4.85 2.46 23.16
N TRP A 166 4.94 1.81 22.01
CA TRP A 166 4.18 0.60 21.68
C TRP A 166 4.46 -0.56 22.65
N LEU A 167 5.72 -0.73 23.06
CA LEU A 167 6.10 -1.75 24.05
C LEU A 167 5.55 -1.43 25.43
N ARG A 168 5.58 -0.16 25.86
CA ARG A 168 4.96 0.26 27.12
C ARG A 168 3.46 -0.03 27.15
N GLU A 169 2.77 0.22 26.05
CA GLU A 169 1.35 -0.09 25.92
C GLU A 169 1.07 -1.60 25.94
N LYS A 170 1.95 -2.41 25.36
CA LYS A 170 1.80 -3.85 25.28
C LYS A 170 2.12 -4.57 26.59
N TYR A 171 3.24 -4.23 27.21
CA TYR A 171 3.78 -4.97 28.36
C TYR A 171 3.52 -4.31 29.70
N GLN A 172 3.23 -3.02 29.72
CA GLN A 172 2.98 -2.20 30.92
C GLN A 172 4.19 -2.05 31.83
N THR A 173 4.98 -3.10 32.09
CA THR A 173 6.18 -3.09 32.94
C THR A 173 7.38 -3.70 32.25
N LEU A 174 8.58 -3.30 32.66
CA LEU A 174 9.84 -3.90 32.19
C LEU A 174 9.97 -5.36 32.58
N ASP A 175 9.46 -5.76 33.77
CA ASP A 175 9.49 -7.16 34.19
C ASP A 175 8.71 -8.06 33.22
N GLU A 176 7.52 -7.64 32.79
CA GLU A 176 6.74 -8.40 31.81
C GLU A 176 7.42 -8.42 30.42
N LEU A 177 8.05 -7.32 29.99
CA LEU A 177 8.85 -7.27 28.78
C LEU A 177 10.04 -8.24 28.87
N ASN A 178 10.85 -8.14 29.93
CA ASN A 178 12.02 -8.97 30.15
C ASN A 178 11.67 -10.46 30.16
N LYS A 179 10.59 -10.81 30.85
CA LYS A 179 10.05 -12.17 30.86
C LYS A 179 9.62 -12.65 29.49
N ALA A 180 8.87 -11.83 28.73
CA ALA A 180 8.37 -12.19 27.41
C ALA A 180 9.50 -12.35 26.38
N TRP A 181 10.55 -11.56 26.49
CA TRP A 181 11.71 -11.60 25.59
C TRP A 181 12.80 -12.57 26.07
N ASN A 182 12.68 -13.14 27.28
CA ASN A 182 13.70 -13.99 27.92
C ASN A 182 15.08 -13.30 27.96
N THR A 183 15.10 -12.06 28.43
CA THR A 183 16.29 -11.19 28.41
C THR A 183 17.43 -11.64 29.33
N GLU A 184 17.20 -12.60 30.23
CA GLU A 184 18.27 -13.23 30.98
C GLU A 184 19.28 -13.97 30.11
N PHE A 185 18.85 -14.43 28.95
CA PHE A 185 19.71 -15.05 27.96
C PHE A 185 20.77 -14.06 27.47
N TRP A 186 22.03 -14.40 27.61
CA TRP A 186 23.19 -13.56 27.29
C TRP A 186 23.23 -12.19 27.97
N GLY A 187 22.48 -12.00 29.06
CA GLY A 187 22.52 -10.77 29.85
C GLY A 187 21.87 -9.56 29.19
N HIS A 188 20.80 -9.76 28.46
CA HIS A 188 20.05 -8.70 27.80
C HIS A 188 18.99 -8.02 28.67
N THR A 189 19.01 -8.22 29.99
CA THR A 189 18.01 -7.67 30.93
C THR A 189 17.96 -6.15 30.83
N ILE A 190 16.77 -5.61 30.61
CA ILE A 190 16.50 -4.19 30.47
C ILE A 190 15.93 -3.62 31.76
N TYR A 191 16.49 -2.53 32.23
CA TYR A 191 16.12 -1.86 33.50
C TYR A 191 15.48 -0.49 33.29
N ASP A 192 15.63 0.11 32.08
CA ASP A 192 14.96 1.34 31.66
C ASP A 192 14.38 1.18 30.24
N TRP A 193 13.23 1.81 30.00
CA TRP A 193 12.64 1.83 28.67
C TRP A 193 13.54 2.48 27.62
N ASP A 194 14.40 3.40 28.02
CA ASP A 194 15.33 4.08 27.11
C ASP A 194 16.53 3.22 26.71
N GLU A 195 16.74 2.08 27.38
CA GLU A 195 17.71 1.06 27.00
C GLU A 195 17.24 0.19 25.83
N VAL A 196 15.93 0.21 25.53
CA VAL A 196 15.40 -0.49 24.37
C VAL A 196 15.87 0.18 23.08
N VAL A 197 16.58 -0.57 22.25
CA VAL A 197 17.00 -0.18 20.90
C VAL A 197 16.23 -0.96 19.87
N LEU A 198 16.24 -0.49 18.61
CA LEU A 198 15.67 -1.26 17.51
C LEU A 198 16.54 -2.47 17.15
N PRO A 199 15.96 -3.52 16.55
CA PRO A 199 16.75 -4.53 15.86
C PRO A 199 17.70 -3.86 14.86
N ASN A 200 18.97 -4.32 14.82
CA ASN A 200 19.96 -3.73 13.93
C ASN A 200 21.09 -4.74 13.63
N ALA A 201 21.79 -4.51 12.52
CA ALA A 201 22.82 -5.42 12.05
C ALA A 201 24.03 -5.54 12.98
N LEU A 202 24.30 -4.52 13.82
CA LEU A 202 25.48 -4.45 14.66
C LEU A 202 25.24 -4.91 16.10
N GLY A 203 23.98 -4.83 16.58
CA GLY A 203 23.64 -5.12 17.97
C GLY A 203 23.07 -6.52 18.17
N ASP A 204 22.07 -6.91 17.37
CA ASP A 204 21.36 -8.18 17.54
C ASP A 204 21.48 -9.14 16.35
N GLY A 205 22.13 -8.73 15.26
CA GLY A 205 22.44 -9.58 14.13
C GLY A 205 23.38 -10.72 14.53
N ILE A 206 23.21 -11.89 13.94
CA ILE A 206 24.16 -12.98 14.07
C ILE A 206 25.24 -12.80 13.00
N GLU A 207 26.49 -12.58 13.41
CA GLU A 207 27.63 -12.56 12.50
C GLU A 207 27.66 -13.87 11.67
N ASP A 208 28.02 -13.76 10.42
CA ASP A 208 28.07 -14.90 9.48
C ASP A 208 26.72 -15.59 9.20
N ALA A 209 25.60 -14.98 9.60
CA ALA A 209 24.31 -15.51 9.22
C ALA A 209 24.09 -15.50 7.70
N ALA A 210 23.63 -16.62 7.15
CA ALA A 210 23.36 -16.76 5.71
C ALA A 210 22.19 -15.88 5.24
N GLU A 211 21.31 -15.51 6.17
CA GLU A 211 20.10 -14.73 5.91
C GLU A 211 20.21 -13.36 6.60
N PRO A 212 19.94 -12.26 5.89
CA PRO A 212 19.78 -10.95 6.52
C PRO A 212 18.67 -11.00 7.60
N HIS A 213 18.80 -10.20 8.63
CA HIS A 213 17.82 -10.08 9.72
C HIS A 213 17.69 -11.32 10.63
N MET A 214 18.60 -12.28 10.58
CA MET A 214 18.69 -13.28 11.64
C MET A 214 19.14 -12.63 12.93
N THR A 215 18.49 -12.97 14.03
CA THR A 215 18.74 -12.40 15.34
C THR A 215 18.91 -13.49 16.40
N ALA A 216 19.82 -13.27 17.34
CA ALA A 216 19.89 -14.05 18.56
C ALA A 216 18.78 -13.66 19.56
N PHE A 217 18.12 -12.53 19.35
CA PHE A 217 17.11 -11.95 20.22
C PHE A 217 15.72 -11.94 19.58
N ALA A 218 15.12 -13.13 19.43
CA ALA A 218 13.88 -13.33 18.69
C ALA A 218 12.69 -12.50 19.23
N GLY A 219 12.64 -12.20 20.52
CA GLY A 219 11.56 -11.43 21.15
C GLY A 219 11.43 -10.03 20.57
N ILE A 220 12.54 -9.31 20.47
CA ILE A 220 12.57 -7.95 19.90
C ILE A 220 12.19 -7.95 18.42
N SER A 221 12.71 -8.89 17.64
CA SER A 221 12.45 -8.97 16.20
C SER A 221 10.98 -9.25 15.88
N ILE A 222 10.36 -10.20 16.62
CA ILE A 222 8.94 -10.51 16.45
C ILE A 222 8.06 -9.30 16.80
N ASP A 223 8.37 -8.63 17.89
CA ASP A 223 7.60 -7.44 18.29
C ASP A 223 7.85 -6.27 17.35
N TYR A 224 9.05 -6.13 16.81
CA TYR A 224 9.32 -5.12 15.83
C TYR A 224 8.55 -5.33 14.52
N CYS A 225 8.43 -6.55 14.03
CA CYS A 225 7.57 -6.87 12.88
C CYS A 225 6.11 -6.50 13.14
N ARG A 226 5.58 -6.79 14.34
CA ARG A 226 4.22 -6.40 14.73
C ARG A 226 4.04 -4.89 14.80
N PHE A 227 4.97 -4.21 15.47
CA PHE A 227 5.01 -2.76 15.54
C PHE A 227 5.07 -2.10 14.17
N ASN A 228 5.90 -2.61 13.27
CA ASN A 228 6.03 -2.06 11.92
C ASN A 228 4.71 -2.18 11.13
N SER A 229 4.02 -3.31 11.24
CA SER A 229 2.67 -3.48 10.66
C SER A 229 1.66 -2.49 11.26
N ASP A 230 1.72 -2.27 12.57
CA ASP A 230 0.84 -1.33 13.29
C ASP A 230 1.12 0.13 12.91
N GLY A 231 2.38 0.50 12.74
CA GLY A 231 2.78 1.84 12.30
C GLY A 231 2.28 2.16 10.90
N MET A 232 2.35 1.20 9.97
CA MET A 232 1.79 1.36 8.63
C MET A 232 0.25 1.43 8.67
N LEU A 233 -0.39 0.59 9.48
CA LEU A 233 -1.85 0.63 9.67
C LEU A 233 -2.31 1.98 10.24
N ASN A 234 -1.53 2.56 11.13
CA ASN A 234 -1.83 3.90 11.67
C ASN A 234 -1.84 4.97 10.55
N ASN A 235 -0.91 4.92 9.61
CA ASN A 235 -0.93 5.83 8.46
C ASN A 235 -2.19 5.65 7.61
N PHE A 236 -2.57 4.41 7.31
CA PHE A 236 -3.83 4.13 6.61
C PHE A 236 -5.03 4.74 7.36
N LYS A 237 -5.12 4.57 8.67
CA LYS A 237 -6.20 5.12 9.51
C LYS A 237 -6.22 6.65 9.49
N MET A 238 -5.06 7.29 9.60
CA MET A 238 -4.96 8.76 9.58
C MET A 238 -5.41 9.35 8.23
N GLU A 239 -5.04 8.74 7.11
CA GLU A 239 -5.51 9.16 5.80
C GLU A 239 -7.01 8.88 5.64
N LYS A 240 -7.50 7.72 6.08
CA LYS A 240 -8.94 7.38 6.12
C LYS A 240 -9.73 8.42 6.92
N GLU A 241 -9.28 8.78 8.10
CA GLU A 241 -9.91 9.80 8.93
C GLU A 241 -9.95 11.17 8.22
N ALA A 242 -8.87 11.54 7.53
CA ALA A 242 -8.83 12.77 6.77
C ALA A 242 -9.84 12.79 5.61
N ILE A 243 -9.98 11.67 4.88
CA ILE A 243 -11.00 11.48 3.85
C ILE A 243 -12.41 11.56 4.46
N ARG A 244 -12.66 10.88 5.57
CA ARG A 244 -13.97 10.80 6.23
C ARG A 244 -14.51 12.14 6.76
N ARG A 245 -13.68 13.18 6.81
CA ARG A 245 -14.16 14.55 7.12
C ARG A 245 -15.06 15.12 6.02
N TYR A 246 -14.82 14.72 4.77
CA TYR A 246 -15.47 15.23 3.57
C TYR A 246 -16.38 14.19 2.90
N ASP A 247 -15.92 12.95 2.80
CA ASP A 247 -16.64 11.84 2.19
C ASP A 247 -16.94 10.75 3.24
N LYS A 248 -18.21 10.56 3.58
CA LYS A 248 -18.67 9.63 4.62
C LYS A 248 -18.96 8.23 4.09
N GLU A 249 -19.29 8.10 2.80
CA GLU A 249 -19.96 6.92 2.26
C GLU A 249 -19.09 6.08 1.32
N THR A 250 -18.23 6.71 0.51
CA THR A 250 -17.42 6.01 -0.49
C THR A 250 -16.50 5.00 0.18
N PRO A 251 -16.48 3.73 -0.26
CA PRO A 251 -15.60 2.72 0.31
C PRO A 251 -14.11 3.11 0.24
N ILE A 252 -13.36 2.75 1.27
CA ILE A 252 -11.92 3.01 1.38
C ILE A 252 -11.17 1.70 1.49
N THR A 253 -10.10 1.56 0.70
CA THR A 253 -9.24 0.39 0.65
C THR A 253 -7.76 0.75 0.49
N THR A 254 -6.91 -0.25 0.56
CA THR A 254 -5.53 -0.28 0.05
C THR A 254 -5.22 -1.68 -0.45
N ASN A 255 -4.40 -1.79 -1.48
CA ASN A 255 -4.08 -3.09 -2.07
C ASN A 255 -3.05 -3.87 -1.24
N MET A 256 -3.33 -5.15 -1.01
CA MET A 256 -2.46 -6.07 -0.29
C MET A 256 -1.66 -6.94 -1.26
N MET A 257 -0.43 -7.26 -0.93
CA MET A 257 0.49 -8.03 -1.78
C MET A 257 0.37 -9.55 -1.53
N GLY A 258 -0.69 -10.20 -1.99
CA GLY A 258 -0.87 -11.65 -1.83
C GLY A 258 -0.82 -12.11 -0.36
N THR A 259 0.15 -12.95 -0.02
CA THR A 259 0.39 -13.45 1.35
C THR A 259 1.63 -12.79 1.99
N PHE A 260 1.71 -11.48 1.95
CA PHE A 260 2.86 -10.72 2.47
C PHE A 260 2.89 -10.76 4.00
N LYS A 261 4.01 -11.27 4.56
CA LYS A 261 4.16 -11.51 6.02
C LYS A 261 4.35 -10.24 6.83
N GLY A 262 4.72 -9.12 6.20
CA GLY A 262 4.99 -7.86 6.89
C GLY A 262 3.75 -7.13 7.41
N LEU A 263 2.54 -7.60 7.07
CA LEU A 263 1.26 -7.03 7.51
C LEU A 263 0.38 -8.09 8.18
N ASP A 264 -0.24 -7.72 9.30
CA ASP A 264 -1.30 -8.52 9.93
C ASP A 264 -2.64 -8.28 9.20
N TYR A 265 -2.93 -9.06 8.18
CA TYR A 265 -4.11 -8.91 7.34
C TYR A 265 -5.43 -8.97 8.12
N PHE A 266 -5.52 -9.76 9.18
CA PHE A 266 -6.73 -9.83 10.01
C PHE A 266 -6.96 -8.53 10.80
N LYS A 267 -5.89 -7.87 11.23
CA LYS A 267 -5.96 -6.56 11.89
C LYS A 267 -6.30 -5.46 10.89
N TRP A 268 -5.63 -5.46 9.74
CA TRP A 268 -5.86 -4.50 8.65
C TRP A 268 -7.27 -4.58 8.09
N ALA A 269 -7.81 -5.79 7.90
CA ALA A 269 -9.15 -5.99 7.37
C ALA A 269 -10.26 -5.33 8.19
N LYS A 270 -10.06 -5.14 9.49
CA LYS A 270 -11.02 -4.45 10.37
C LYS A 270 -11.15 -2.97 10.03
N GLU A 271 -10.07 -2.37 9.54
CA GLU A 271 -10.00 -0.94 9.22
C GLU A 271 -10.36 -0.63 7.76
N MET A 272 -10.22 -1.58 6.85
CA MET A 272 -10.59 -1.42 5.44
C MET A 272 -12.10 -1.61 5.26
N ASP A 273 -12.74 -0.81 4.40
CA ASP A 273 -14.16 -0.98 4.11
C ASP A 273 -14.39 -2.14 3.13
N VAL A 274 -13.47 -2.33 2.18
CA VAL A 274 -13.41 -3.45 1.25
C VAL A 274 -11.98 -3.99 1.17
N ILE A 275 -11.82 -5.31 1.14
CA ILE A 275 -10.51 -5.92 0.94
C ILE A 275 -10.11 -5.79 -0.52
N SER A 276 -8.87 -5.39 -0.77
CA SER A 276 -8.30 -5.40 -2.12
C SER A 276 -6.88 -5.98 -2.10
N TRP A 277 -6.47 -6.58 -3.23
CA TRP A 277 -5.15 -7.19 -3.33
C TRP A 277 -4.66 -7.31 -4.77
N ASP A 278 -3.37 -7.65 -4.91
CA ASP A 278 -2.65 -7.74 -6.17
C ASP A 278 -2.20 -9.16 -6.43
N ASN A 279 -2.54 -9.68 -7.60
CA ASN A 279 -2.29 -11.06 -7.98
C ASN A 279 -1.32 -11.14 -9.17
N TYR A 280 -0.07 -11.38 -8.87
CA TYR A 280 1.00 -11.53 -9.85
C TYR A 280 1.64 -12.94 -9.77
N PRO A 281 0.92 -13.99 -10.19
CA PRO A 281 1.48 -15.33 -10.16
C PRO A 281 2.65 -15.47 -11.15
N ALA A 282 3.75 -16.09 -10.72
CA ALA A 282 4.81 -16.52 -11.61
C ALA A 282 4.28 -17.59 -12.59
N TYR A 283 5.04 -17.87 -13.65
CA TYR A 283 4.62 -18.82 -14.70
C TYR A 283 4.38 -20.26 -14.18
N ASP A 284 5.04 -20.61 -13.09
CA ASP A 284 4.97 -21.93 -12.43
C ASP A 284 4.11 -21.94 -11.16
N THR A 285 3.51 -20.81 -10.80
CA THR A 285 2.65 -20.71 -9.61
C THR A 285 1.44 -21.65 -9.77
N PRO A 286 1.24 -22.61 -8.83
CA PRO A 286 0.08 -23.48 -8.88
C PRO A 286 -1.23 -22.69 -8.81
N TRP A 287 -2.20 -23.05 -9.65
CA TRP A 287 -3.53 -22.43 -9.64
C TRP A 287 -4.23 -22.54 -8.26
N SER A 288 -3.95 -23.62 -7.51
CA SER A 288 -4.46 -23.82 -6.15
C SER A 288 -3.93 -22.80 -5.15
N LEU A 289 -2.67 -22.36 -5.29
CA LEU A 289 -2.12 -21.28 -4.46
C LEU A 289 -2.82 -19.94 -4.74
N VAL A 290 -3.10 -19.68 -6.02
CA VAL A 290 -3.88 -18.47 -6.41
C VAL A 290 -5.30 -18.55 -5.83
N ALA A 291 -5.96 -19.71 -5.93
CA ALA A 291 -7.27 -19.96 -5.35
C ALA A 291 -7.27 -19.72 -3.83
N MET A 292 -6.32 -20.31 -3.12
CA MET A 292 -6.18 -20.11 -1.66
C MET A 292 -6.01 -18.62 -1.29
N ARG A 293 -5.24 -17.86 -2.06
CA ARG A 293 -5.07 -16.42 -1.82
C ARG A 293 -6.37 -15.65 -2.03
N HIS A 294 -7.14 -15.95 -3.07
CA HIS A 294 -8.47 -15.37 -3.27
C HIS A 294 -9.42 -15.70 -2.11
N ASP A 295 -9.43 -16.98 -1.66
CA ASP A 295 -10.27 -17.41 -0.54
C ASP A 295 -9.86 -16.73 0.77
N LEU A 296 -8.55 -16.52 0.99
CA LEU A 296 -8.05 -15.74 2.12
C LEU A 296 -8.63 -14.32 2.09
N MET A 297 -8.51 -13.61 0.96
CA MET A 297 -9.02 -12.23 0.85
C MET A 297 -10.52 -12.14 1.08
N ARG A 298 -11.29 -13.08 0.52
CA ARG A 298 -12.71 -13.20 0.79
C ARG A 298 -13.00 -13.46 2.27
N GLY A 299 -12.25 -14.39 2.89
CA GLY A 299 -12.43 -14.82 4.28
C GLY A 299 -12.13 -13.73 5.31
N LEU A 300 -11.27 -12.77 5.01
CA LEU A 300 -10.92 -11.67 5.92
C LEU A 300 -12.13 -10.82 6.37
N LYS A 301 -13.17 -10.70 5.52
CA LYS A 301 -14.40 -9.96 5.84
C LYS A 301 -15.69 -10.76 5.56
N ASP A 302 -15.58 -12.00 5.11
CA ASP A 302 -16.72 -12.79 4.59
C ASP A 302 -17.57 -11.98 3.59
N ALA A 303 -16.90 -11.28 2.67
CA ALA A 303 -17.51 -10.36 1.72
C ALA A 303 -16.78 -10.40 0.37
N PRO A 304 -17.40 -9.94 -0.73
CA PRO A 304 -16.69 -9.72 -1.98
C PRO A 304 -15.45 -8.84 -1.79
N PHE A 305 -14.41 -9.15 -2.53
CA PHE A 305 -13.13 -8.43 -2.50
C PHE A 305 -12.81 -7.80 -3.86
N MET A 306 -11.85 -6.89 -3.89
CA MET A 306 -11.33 -6.28 -5.11
C MET A 306 -10.04 -6.99 -5.54
N LEU A 307 -9.95 -7.40 -6.79
CA LEU A 307 -8.65 -7.58 -7.44
C LEU A 307 -8.23 -6.23 -8.00
N MET A 308 -7.23 -5.60 -7.34
CA MET A 308 -6.76 -4.25 -7.70
C MET A 308 -5.71 -4.28 -8.81
N GLU A 309 -4.90 -5.32 -8.83
CA GLU A 309 -3.86 -5.46 -9.84
C GLU A 309 -3.70 -6.91 -10.28
N GLN A 310 -3.54 -7.11 -11.56
CA GLN A 310 -2.99 -8.30 -12.19
C GLN A 310 -2.33 -7.92 -13.51
N THR A 311 -1.36 -8.70 -13.95
CA THR A 311 -0.75 -8.43 -15.24
C THR A 311 -1.65 -8.85 -16.41
N PRO A 312 -1.84 -8.02 -17.44
CA PRO A 312 -2.52 -8.46 -18.66
C PRO A 312 -1.68 -9.46 -19.47
N SER A 313 -0.35 -9.40 -19.39
CA SER A 313 0.56 -10.19 -20.24
C SER A 313 1.71 -10.79 -19.42
N GLN A 314 2.81 -10.05 -19.25
CA GLN A 314 4.04 -10.47 -18.55
C GLN A 314 4.40 -9.52 -17.42
N GLN A 315 5.28 -9.97 -16.52
CA GLN A 315 5.82 -9.21 -15.39
C GLN A 315 7.32 -9.05 -15.59
N ASN A 316 7.82 -7.82 -15.51
CA ASN A 316 9.25 -7.54 -15.76
C ASN A 316 10.17 -7.85 -14.57
N TRP A 317 9.63 -8.21 -13.40
CA TRP A 317 10.42 -8.52 -12.18
C TRP A 317 10.55 -10.02 -11.88
N GLN A 318 9.99 -10.88 -12.73
CA GLN A 318 10.15 -12.32 -12.57
C GLN A 318 11.52 -12.78 -13.05
N PRO A 319 12.11 -13.84 -12.45
CA PRO A 319 13.37 -14.43 -12.96
C PRO A 319 13.26 -14.87 -14.43
N TYR A 320 12.07 -15.28 -14.84
CA TYR A 320 11.72 -15.59 -16.22
C TYR A 320 10.37 -14.96 -16.58
N ASN A 321 10.37 -14.03 -17.54
CA ASN A 321 9.17 -13.37 -18.01
C ASN A 321 8.54 -14.16 -19.14
N SER A 322 7.42 -14.83 -18.86
CA SER A 322 6.65 -15.60 -19.81
C SER A 322 5.38 -14.87 -20.20
N LEU A 323 5.13 -14.77 -21.49
CA LEU A 323 3.84 -14.28 -22.01
C LEU A 323 2.72 -15.25 -21.62
N LYS A 324 1.58 -14.71 -21.26
CA LYS A 324 0.37 -15.51 -21.06
C LYS A 324 -0.08 -16.13 -22.39
N ARG A 325 -0.46 -17.38 -22.35
CA ARG A 325 -1.05 -18.07 -23.51
C ARG A 325 -2.42 -17.48 -23.85
N PRO A 326 -2.87 -17.57 -25.11
CA PRO A 326 -4.24 -17.18 -25.46
C PRO A 326 -5.27 -17.80 -24.53
N GLY A 327 -6.17 -16.97 -23.97
CA GLY A 327 -7.20 -17.39 -23.00
C GLY A 327 -6.74 -17.45 -21.54
N GLN A 328 -5.45 -17.46 -21.23
CA GLN A 328 -4.95 -17.56 -19.84
C GLN A 328 -5.37 -16.36 -18.99
N MET A 329 -5.24 -15.13 -19.50
CA MET A 329 -5.69 -13.91 -18.80
C MET A 329 -7.18 -13.99 -18.47
N ARG A 330 -8.00 -14.42 -19.44
CA ARG A 330 -9.44 -14.59 -19.23
C ARG A 330 -9.74 -15.65 -18.18
N ALA A 331 -9.08 -16.81 -18.25
CA ALA A 331 -9.25 -17.89 -17.27
C ALA A 331 -8.90 -17.42 -15.84
N GLN A 332 -7.79 -16.70 -15.65
CA GLN A 332 -7.40 -16.13 -14.37
C GLN A 332 -8.41 -15.11 -13.86
N SER A 333 -8.94 -14.23 -14.72
CA SER A 333 -9.97 -13.26 -14.35
C SER A 333 -11.27 -13.96 -13.92
N TYR A 334 -11.69 -15.00 -14.63
CA TYR A 334 -12.87 -15.79 -14.24
C TYR A 334 -12.63 -16.60 -12.96
N GLN A 335 -11.42 -17.13 -12.72
CA GLN A 335 -11.06 -17.73 -11.44
C GLN A 335 -11.25 -16.74 -10.29
N THR A 336 -10.73 -15.52 -10.44
CA THR A 336 -10.86 -14.46 -9.43
C THR A 336 -12.32 -14.16 -9.11
N MET A 337 -13.16 -14.01 -10.15
CA MET A 337 -14.61 -13.80 -9.96
C MET A 337 -15.30 -15.01 -9.30
N ALA A 338 -14.95 -16.23 -9.68
CA ALA A 338 -15.50 -17.46 -9.10
C ALA A 338 -15.19 -17.57 -7.59
N HIS A 339 -14.06 -17.04 -7.15
CA HIS A 339 -13.69 -16.91 -5.73
C HIS A 339 -14.29 -15.69 -5.02
N GLY A 340 -15.12 -14.90 -5.71
CA GLY A 340 -15.95 -13.85 -5.12
C GLY A 340 -15.43 -12.43 -5.26
N ALA A 341 -14.57 -12.14 -6.23
CA ALA A 341 -14.19 -10.75 -6.52
C ALA A 341 -15.34 -9.99 -7.22
N ASP A 342 -15.49 -8.73 -6.87
CA ASP A 342 -16.37 -7.77 -7.54
C ASP A 342 -15.63 -6.84 -8.52
N THR A 343 -14.30 -6.99 -8.62
CA THR A 343 -13.47 -6.20 -9.53
C THR A 343 -12.42 -7.04 -10.23
N ILE A 344 -12.09 -6.65 -11.45
CA ILE A 344 -10.97 -7.16 -12.22
C ILE A 344 -10.20 -5.95 -12.76
N GLN A 345 -9.12 -5.61 -12.07
CA GLN A 345 -8.27 -4.50 -12.44
C GLN A 345 -6.90 -5.00 -12.91
N PHE A 346 -6.34 -4.34 -13.91
CA PHE A 346 -5.05 -4.68 -14.49
C PHE A 346 -4.00 -3.61 -14.18
N PHE A 347 -2.80 -4.02 -13.93
CA PHE A 347 -1.64 -3.14 -13.99
C PHE A 347 -0.90 -3.42 -15.32
N GLN A 348 -1.09 -2.56 -16.35
CA GLN A 348 -1.89 -1.34 -16.38
C GLN A 348 -2.64 -1.23 -17.73
N LEU A 349 -3.57 -0.28 -17.84
CA LEU A 349 -4.39 -0.12 -19.05
C LEU A 349 -3.58 0.37 -20.25
N ARG A 350 -2.68 1.29 -20.03
CA ARG A 350 -1.66 1.71 -21.00
C ARG A 350 -0.27 1.55 -20.37
N ARG A 351 0.65 0.93 -21.08
CA ARG A 351 2.03 0.75 -20.57
C ARG A 351 2.68 2.09 -20.20
N SER A 352 3.57 2.08 -19.21
CA SER A 352 4.39 3.24 -18.87
C SER A 352 5.31 3.65 -20.03
N VAL A 353 5.74 4.91 -20.02
CA VAL A 353 6.71 5.43 -21.00
C VAL A 353 8.10 4.86 -20.74
N GLY A 354 8.47 4.65 -19.45
CA GLY A 354 9.76 4.11 -19.03
C GLY A 354 9.70 2.67 -18.55
#